data_2f0ab7fa4eb8c2f611ba8f57da8e057c
#
_entry.id   2f0ab7fa4eb8c2f611ba8f57da8e057c
#
_cell.length_a   1.000
_cell.length_b   1.000
_cell.length_c   1.000
_cell.angle_alpha   90.00
_cell.angle_beta   90.00
_cell.angle_gamma   90.00
#
_symmetry.space_group_name_H-M   'P 1'
#
loop_
_entity.id
_entity.type
_entity.pdbx_description
1 polymer ?
#
loop_
_entity_poly.entity_id
_entity_poly.type
_entity_poly.pdbx_seq_one_letter_code
_entity_poly.pdbx_strand_id
1 'polypeptide(L)'
;MTLRRMQRQQIKELCTSYVPTFPATPGLTERVYHSTDTGNAHPIKVQPYQVSPQAKTAIEREIQDMLQMGVIRPSGSAWPSPVVLVPKPDGEIHFCVDYCKLNAVTRPDNYPMPRTDELLEKQGQA
;
A
#
# COMPACT_ATOMS: atom_id res chain seq x y z
N MET A 1 32.39 12.63 12.42
CA MET A 1 32.03 13.95 12.97
C MET A 1 31.09 13.74 14.16
N THR A 2 31.54 14.09 15.38
CA THR A 2 30.79 13.78 16.61
C THR A 2 29.89 14.97 16.95
N LEU A 3 28.56 14.76 16.94
CA LEU A 3 27.61 15.79 17.34
C LEU A 3 27.84 16.27 18.77
N ARG A 4 27.80 17.58 19.01
CA ARG A 4 27.88 18.17 20.35
C ARG A 4 26.62 17.79 21.15
N ARG A 5 26.73 17.74 22.48
CA ARG A 5 25.65 17.32 23.39
C ARG A 5 24.34 18.09 23.15
N MET A 6 24.42 19.39 22.90
CA MET A 6 23.28 20.26 22.59
C MET A 6 22.62 19.90 21.26
N GLN A 7 23.39 19.61 20.22
CA GLN A 7 22.86 19.18 18.91
C GLN A 7 22.13 17.84 18.99
N ARG A 8 22.67 16.91 19.78
CA ARG A 8 21.98 15.63 20.04
C ARG A 8 20.64 15.82 20.75
N GLN A 9 20.58 16.74 21.70
CA GLN A 9 19.36 17.06 22.44
C GLN A 9 18.31 17.67 21.50
N GLN A 10 18.70 18.65 20.69
CA GLN A 10 17.81 19.30 19.70
C GLN A 10 17.26 18.30 18.68
N ILE A 11 18.09 17.39 18.15
CA ILE A 11 17.66 16.34 17.25
C ILE A 11 16.68 15.40 17.96
N LYS A 12 16.94 15.01 19.20
CA LYS A 12 16.06 14.15 19.97
C LYS A 12 14.70 14.80 20.23
N GLU A 13 14.66 16.08 20.58
CA GLU A 13 13.43 16.85 20.76
C GLU A 13 12.64 16.96 19.45
N LEU A 14 13.33 17.25 18.35
CA LEU A 14 12.72 17.26 17.02
C LEU A 14 12.11 15.90 16.66
N CYS A 15 12.88 14.82 16.76
CA CYS A 15 12.38 13.47 16.50
C CYS A 15 11.15 13.15 17.37
N THR A 16 11.21 13.49 18.66
CA THR A 16 10.10 13.23 19.59
C THR A 16 8.83 14.00 19.20
N SER A 17 8.96 15.23 18.70
CA SER A 17 7.80 16.03 18.26
C SER A 17 7.11 15.45 17.02
N TYR A 18 7.84 14.70 16.20
CA TYR A 18 7.31 14.05 14.98
C TYR A 18 6.90 12.57 15.17
N VAL A 19 7.13 11.98 16.35
CA VAL A 19 6.68 10.58 16.64
C VAL A 19 5.21 10.34 16.31
N PRO A 20 4.26 11.25 16.60
CA PRO A 20 2.87 11.06 16.23
C PRO A 20 2.61 11.00 14.71
N THR A 21 3.56 11.46 13.88
CA THR A 21 3.47 11.43 12.41
C THR A 21 3.76 10.03 11.85
N PHE A 22 4.36 9.14 12.66
CA PHE A 22 4.73 7.77 12.29
C PHE A 22 3.98 6.75 13.17
N PRO A 23 2.64 6.64 13.04
CA PRO A 23 1.90 5.65 13.78
C PRO A 23 2.26 4.22 13.32
N ALA A 24 2.06 3.23 14.20
CA ALA A 24 2.27 1.83 13.87
C ALA A 24 1.23 1.29 12.86
N THR A 25 0.08 1.95 12.74
CA THR A 25 -0.98 1.60 11.79
C THR A 25 -0.99 2.58 10.61
N PRO A 26 -1.32 2.12 9.39
CA PRO A 26 -1.47 3.00 8.24
C PRO A 26 -2.48 4.11 8.50
N GLY A 27 -2.14 5.34 8.11
CA GLY A 27 -3.06 6.47 8.15
C GLY A 27 -3.91 6.55 6.87
N LEU A 28 -5.01 7.30 6.93
CA LEU A 28 -5.86 7.63 5.79
C LEU A 28 -5.64 9.08 5.40
N THR A 29 -5.45 9.35 4.10
CA THR A 29 -5.48 10.72 3.57
C THR A 29 -6.81 10.98 2.86
N GLU A 30 -7.40 12.14 3.13
CA GLU A 30 -8.60 12.62 2.44
C GLU A 30 -8.28 13.66 1.35
N ARG A 31 -7.00 13.94 1.11
CA ARG A 31 -6.56 14.97 0.18
C ARG A 31 -6.62 14.53 -1.28
N VAL A 32 -6.43 13.24 -1.53
CA VAL A 32 -6.39 12.66 -2.88
C VAL A 32 -7.11 11.32 -2.86
N TYR A 33 -7.97 11.12 -3.86
CA TYR A 33 -8.66 9.85 -4.09
C TYR A 33 -8.13 9.22 -5.37
N HIS A 34 -7.79 7.94 -5.28
CA HIS A 34 -7.47 7.14 -6.47
C HIS A 34 -8.75 6.78 -7.22
N SER A 35 -8.75 6.97 -8.54
CA SER A 35 -9.85 6.58 -9.42
C SER A 35 -9.31 5.64 -10.50
N THR A 36 -10.01 4.53 -10.72
CA THR A 36 -9.69 3.56 -11.77
C THR A 36 -10.66 3.76 -12.94
N ASP A 37 -10.19 4.37 -14.02
CA ASP A 37 -11.00 4.57 -15.23
C ASP A 37 -10.95 3.33 -16.12
N THR A 38 -12.05 2.59 -16.15
CA THR A 38 -12.22 1.41 -17.03
C THR A 38 -12.99 1.75 -18.32
N GLY A 39 -13.29 3.03 -18.57
CA GLY A 39 -14.07 3.47 -19.72
C GLY A 39 -15.42 2.75 -19.80
N ASN A 40 -15.72 2.19 -20.97
CA ASN A 40 -16.95 1.43 -21.23
C ASN A 40 -16.77 -0.09 -21.08
N ALA A 41 -15.70 -0.55 -20.43
CA ALA A 41 -15.47 -1.98 -20.26
C ALA A 41 -16.51 -2.61 -19.32
N HIS A 42 -17.00 -3.78 -19.69
CA HIS A 42 -17.87 -4.56 -18.80
C HIS A 42 -17.07 -5.11 -17.62
N PRO A 43 -17.68 -5.18 -16.42
CA PRO A 43 -17.05 -5.76 -15.26
C PRO A 43 -16.50 -7.16 -15.51
N ILE A 44 -15.25 -7.39 -15.16
CA ILE A 44 -14.57 -8.67 -15.31
C ILE A 44 -14.63 -9.41 -13.97
N LYS A 45 -15.35 -10.52 -13.93
CA LYS A 45 -15.40 -11.37 -12.77
C LYS A 45 -14.31 -12.45 -12.86
N VAL A 46 -13.29 -12.36 -12.01
CA VAL A 46 -12.26 -13.38 -11.89
C VAL A 46 -12.59 -14.28 -10.71
N GLN A 47 -12.59 -15.59 -10.94
CA GLN A 47 -12.83 -16.56 -9.87
C GLN A 47 -11.62 -16.59 -8.91
N PRO A 48 -11.87 -16.76 -7.60
CA PRO A 48 -10.79 -16.97 -6.64
C PRO A 48 -9.94 -18.19 -7.01
N TYR A 49 -8.64 -18.10 -6.77
CA TYR A 49 -7.75 -19.24 -6.94
C TYR A 49 -8.03 -20.31 -5.87
N GLN A 50 -7.85 -21.57 -6.25
CA GLN A 50 -7.87 -22.65 -5.27
C GLN A 50 -6.61 -22.55 -4.41
N VAL A 51 -6.79 -22.52 -3.11
CA VAL A 51 -5.71 -22.39 -2.12
C VAL A 51 -5.79 -23.55 -1.12
N SER A 52 -4.65 -23.90 -0.51
CA SER A 52 -4.62 -24.89 0.56
C SER A 52 -5.42 -24.41 1.80
N PRO A 53 -5.88 -25.32 2.67
CA PRO A 53 -6.55 -24.93 3.91
C PRO A 53 -5.73 -23.97 4.78
N GLN A 54 -4.41 -24.18 4.86
CA GLN A 54 -3.49 -23.31 5.60
C GLN A 54 -3.45 -21.90 4.99
N ALA A 55 -3.35 -21.81 3.65
CA ALA A 55 -3.38 -20.54 2.94
C ALA A 55 -4.72 -19.81 3.13
N LYS A 56 -5.85 -20.54 3.15
CA LYS A 56 -7.16 -19.96 3.43
C LYS A 56 -7.22 -19.32 4.81
N THR A 57 -6.75 -20.00 5.85
CA THR A 57 -6.69 -19.48 7.21
C THR A 57 -5.80 -18.22 7.28
N ALA A 58 -4.68 -18.20 6.56
CA ALA A 58 -3.80 -17.02 6.49
C ALA A 58 -4.52 -15.83 5.81
N ILE A 59 -5.22 -16.07 4.70
CA ILE A 59 -6.02 -15.03 4.01
C ILE A 59 -7.09 -14.46 4.94
N GLU A 60 -7.83 -15.32 5.63
CA GLU A 60 -8.90 -14.93 6.54
C GLU A 60 -8.37 -14.05 7.67
N ARG A 61 -7.21 -14.40 8.24
CA ARG A 61 -6.53 -13.60 9.27
C ARG A 61 -6.14 -12.22 8.76
N GLU A 62 -5.44 -12.14 7.63
CA GLU A 62 -5.02 -10.87 7.03
C GLU A 62 -6.22 -9.96 6.72
N ILE A 63 -7.34 -10.54 6.22
CA ILE A 63 -8.57 -9.79 5.97
C ILE A 63 -9.14 -9.22 7.28
N GLN A 64 -9.16 -10.01 8.36
CA GLN A 64 -9.66 -9.54 9.65
C GLN A 64 -8.80 -8.40 10.22
N ASP A 65 -7.48 -8.53 10.13
CA ASP A 65 -6.55 -7.51 10.57
C ASP A 65 -6.73 -6.20 9.78
N MET A 66 -6.86 -6.27 8.44
CA MET A 66 -7.13 -5.11 7.59
C MET A 66 -8.49 -4.47 7.84
N LEU A 67 -9.52 -5.26 8.15
CA LEU A 67 -10.85 -4.74 8.55
C LEU A 67 -10.77 -4.00 9.88
N GLN A 68 -10.09 -4.56 10.87
CA GLN A 68 -9.90 -3.92 12.18
C GLN A 68 -9.11 -2.61 12.08
N MET A 69 -8.08 -2.57 11.23
CA MET A 69 -7.32 -1.35 10.95
C MET A 69 -8.07 -0.33 10.09
N GLY A 70 -9.24 -0.67 9.54
CA GLY A 70 -10.00 0.20 8.65
C GLY A 70 -9.37 0.41 7.27
N VAL A 71 -8.40 -0.43 6.89
CA VAL A 71 -7.72 -0.37 5.58
C VAL A 71 -8.64 -0.84 4.46
N ILE A 72 -9.50 -1.82 4.76
CA ILE A 72 -10.51 -2.33 3.83
C ILE A 72 -11.90 -2.28 4.45
N ARG A 73 -12.93 -2.38 3.61
CA ARG A 73 -14.34 -2.50 4.01
C ARG A 73 -15.07 -3.50 3.11
N PRO A 74 -16.17 -4.11 3.56
CA PRO A 74 -17.04 -4.91 2.70
C PRO A 74 -17.49 -4.09 1.49
N SER A 75 -17.50 -4.72 0.32
CA SER A 75 -17.86 -4.07 -0.94
C SER A 75 -18.74 -4.97 -1.81
N GLY A 76 -19.71 -4.35 -2.49
CA GLY A 76 -20.52 -4.98 -3.53
C GLY A 76 -20.01 -4.67 -4.94
N SER A 77 -18.73 -4.37 -5.11
CA SER A 77 -18.14 -4.04 -6.41
C SER A 77 -18.36 -5.17 -7.44
N ALA A 78 -18.68 -4.77 -8.66
CA ALA A 78 -18.79 -5.69 -9.80
C ALA A 78 -17.42 -6.13 -10.34
N TRP A 79 -16.31 -5.66 -9.76
CA TRP A 79 -14.93 -5.92 -10.18
C TRP A 79 -14.16 -6.77 -9.15
N PRO A 80 -14.57 -8.04 -8.90
CA PRO A 80 -13.84 -8.89 -7.97
C PRO A 80 -12.50 -9.31 -8.57
N SER A 81 -11.43 -9.15 -7.78
CA SER A 81 -10.07 -9.58 -8.12
C SER A 81 -9.59 -10.64 -7.12
N PRO A 82 -8.92 -11.70 -7.57
CA PRO A 82 -8.50 -12.78 -6.69
C PRO A 82 -7.31 -12.39 -5.81
N VAL A 83 -7.20 -13.03 -4.66
CA VAL A 83 -6.06 -12.91 -3.75
C VAL A 83 -5.01 -13.95 -4.09
N VAL A 84 -3.75 -13.54 -4.03
CA VAL A 84 -2.56 -14.38 -4.17
C VAL A 84 -1.67 -14.21 -2.94
N LEU A 85 -1.24 -15.31 -2.35
CA LEU A 85 -0.25 -15.30 -1.28
C LEU A 85 1.14 -15.56 -1.85
N VAL A 86 2.07 -14.66 -1.60
CA VAL A 86 3.45 -14.77 -2.04
C VAL A 86 4.36 -14.98 -0.82
N PRO A 87 5.08 -16.11 -0.73
CA PRO A 87 6.04 -16.32 0.35
C PRO A 87 7.18 -15.30 0.26
N LYS A 88 7.52 -14.67 1.37
CA LYS A 88 8.70 -13.84 1.51
C LYS A 88 9.94 -14.68 1.87
N PRO A 89 11.16 -14.19 1.60
CA PRO A 89 12.40 -14.88 1.96
C PRO A 89 12.57 -15.15 3.47
N ASP A 90 11.94 -14.35 4.31
CA ASP A 90 11.92 -14.46 5.78
C ASP A 90 10.87 -15.46 6.31
N GLY A 91 10.12 -16.12 5.42
CA GLY A 91 9.08 -17.08 5.78
C GLY A 91 7.72 -16.45 6.08
N GLU A 92 7.60 -15.13 6.05
CA GLU A 92 6.30 -14.45 6.11
C GLU A 92 5.54 -14.59 4.79
N ILE A 93 4.25 -14.29 4.82
CA ILE A 93 3.37 -14.32 3.65
C ILE A 93 3.01 -12.87 3.26
N HIS A 94 3.17 -12.56 1.98
CA HIS A 94 2.72 -11.31 1.42
C HIS A 94 1.34 -11.49 0.81
N PHE A 95 0.35 -10.77 1.33
CA PHE A 95 -1.01 -10.73 0.80
C PHE A 95 -1.06 -9.80 -0.41
N CYS A 96 -1.37 -10.34 -1.58
CA CYS A 96 -1.45 -9.59 -2.82
C CYS A 96 -2.84 -9.75 -3.45
N VAL A 97 -3.29 -8.71 -4.16
CA VAL A 97 -4.50 -8.78 -4.99
C VAL A 97 -4.05 -8.78 -6.45
N ASP A 98 -4.53 -9.75 -7.22
CA ASP A 98 -4.21 -9.84 -8.65
C ASP A 98 -5.14 -8.93 -9.46
N TYR A 99 -4.65 -7.76 -9.80
CA TYR A 99 -5.33 -6.78 -10.64
C TYR A 99 -5.01 -6.90 -12.14
N CYS A 100 -4.33 -7.96 -12.61
CA CYS A 100 -3.91 -8.09 -14.01
C CYS A 100 -5.06 -7.90 -14.99
N LYS A 101 -6.21 -8.52 -14.74
CA LYS A 101 -7.38 -8.41 -15.62
C LYS A 101 -8.03 -7.03 -15.58
N LEU A 102 -8.07 -6.39 -14.42
CA LEU A 102 -8.55 -5.03 -14.24
C LEU A 102 -7.63 -4.05 -14.95
N ASN A 103 -6.32 -4.18 -14.75
CA ASN A 103 -5.31 -3.31 -15.35
C ASN A 103 -5.34 -3.36 -16.88
N ALA A 104 -5.65 -4.53 -17.46
CA ALA A 104 -5.74 -4.69 -18.91
C ALA A 104 -6.85 -3.84 -19.57
N VAL A 105 -7.87 -3.45 -18.82
CA VAL A 105 -8.99 -2.60 -19.30
C VAL A 105 -9.00 -1.21 -18.68
N THR A 106 -8.09 -0.94 -17.75
CA THR A 106 -7.94 0.37 -17.13
C THR A 106 -7.19 1.31 -18.08
N ARG A 107 -7.70 2.53 -18.27
CA ARG A 107 -6.98 3.56 -18.99
C ARG A 107 -5.77 4.01 -18.20
N PRO A 108 -4.55 3.98 -18.78
CA PRO A 108 -3.35 4.39 -18.06
C PRO A 108 -3.42 5.88 -17.73
N ASP A 109 -3.05 6.22 -16.50
CA ASP A 109 -2.77 7.60 -16.14
C ASP A 109 -1.36 7.94 -16.64
N ASN A 110 -1.29 8.85 -17.59
CA ASN A 110 -0.04 9.29 -18.22
C ASN A 110 0.61 10.46 -17.46
N TYR A 111 0.28 10.66 -16.18
CA TYR A 111 0.96 11.67 -15.38
C TYR A 111 2.45 11.33 -15.27
N PRO A 112 3.36 12.21 -15.74
CA PRO A 112 4.77 11.93 -15.73
C PRO A 112 5.29 11.89 -14.29
N MET A 113 5.78 10.74 -13.86
CA MET A 113 6.50 10.65 -12.58
C MET A 113 7.88 11.29 -12.75
N PRO A 114 8.30 12.17 -11.82
CA PRO A 114 9.66 12.69 -11.81
C PRO A 114 10.67 11.56 -11.74
N ARG A 115 11.80 11.70 -12.42
CA ARG A 115 12.91 10.73 -12.31
C ARG A 115 13.50 10.77 -10.92
N THR A 116 13.93 9.62 -10.43
CA THR A 116 14.49 9.48 -9.07
C THR A 116 15.74 10.34 -8.87
N ASP A 117 16.57 10.48 -9.90
CA ASP A 117 17.75 11.36 -9.93
C ASP A 117 17.36 12.84 -9.76
N GLU A 118 16.33 13.32 -10.46
CA GLU A 118 15.81 14.69 -10.31
C GLU A 118 15.25 14.97 -8.90
N LEU A 119 14.60 13.96 -8.29
CA LEU A 119 14.10 14.08 -6.93
C LEU A 119 15.26 14.19 -5.91
N LEU A 120 16.31 13.38 -6.10
CA LEU A 120 17.49 13.42 -5.23
C LEU A 120 18.26 14.73 -5.35
N GLU A 121 18.41 15.27 -6.58
CA GLU A 121 19.05 16.57 -6.80
C GLU A 121 18.28 17.70 -6.11
N LYS A 122 16.95 17.72 -6.18
CA LYS A 122 16.12 18.71 -5.49
C LYS A 122 16.24 18.64 -3.97
N GLN A 123 16.39 17.44 -3.41
CA GLN A 123 16.59 17.27 -1.97
C GLN A 123 18.01 17.63 -1.52
N GLY A 124 19.01 17.47 -2.40
CA GLY A 124 20.40 17.84 -2.11
C GLY A 124 20.65 19.35 -2.12
N GLN A 125 19.70 20.17 -2.59
CA GLN A 125 19.77 21.63 -2.62
C GLN A 125 19.01 22.31 -1.46
N ALA A 126 18.35 21.55 -0.61
CA ALA A 126 17.67 22.01 0.60
C ALA A 126 18.57 21.80 1.83
#